data_3c260f3d6c188444d51d12e2311797bb
#
_entry.id   3c260f3d6c188444d51d12e2311797bb
#
_cell.length_a   1.000
_cell.length_b   1.000
_cell.length_c   1.000
_cell.angle_alpha   90.00
_cell.angle_beta   90.00
_cell.angle_gamma   90.00
#
_symmetry.space_group_name_H-M   'P 1'
#
loop_
_entity.id
_entity.type
_entity.pdbx_description
1 polymer ?
#
loop_
_entity_poly.entity_id
_entity_poly.type
_entity_poly.pdbx_seq_one_letter_code
_entity_poly.pdbx_strand_id
1 'polypeptide(L)'
;TDQQHTQGGSDCAFTGNAPSSSDGIGTNDVDGGHTTVFSPSYDLSSFNNPAFSYWRWFTNNTGANPGADWWQVMISDDGITWHYVENNKSSDNSWRKFAFRVSDYVGLSNNVQLRFIASDSLRPGQNLDGGSLIEAAIDDLMLYESQLANTSINDALATKPRLIKVTDILGKEINIKTVAKHTTLFYIYDDASVEKRIYLDQ
;
A
#
# COMPACT_ATOMS: atom_id res chain seq x y z
N THR A 1 -8.56 -9.02 -5.59
CA THR A 1 -9.59 -8.79 -4.57
C THR A 1 -10.89 -8.35 -5.20
N ASP A 2 -12.00 -8.81 -4.68
CA ASP A 2 -13.35 -8.39 -5.06
C ASP A 2 -13.96 -7.40 -4.04
N GLN A 3 -13.15 -6.98 -3.08
CA GLN A 3 -13.56 -6.10 -1.99
C GLN A 3 -12.67 -4.86 -1.97
N GLN A 4 -13.33 -3.70 -1.96
CA GLN A 4 -12.67 -2.42 -1.73
C GLN A 4 -12.10 -2.34 -0.32
N HIS A 5 -11.16 -1.40 -0.10
CA HIS A 5 -10.55 -1.18 1.21
C HIS A 5 -11.52 -0.49 2.18
N THR A 6 -12.18 0.59 1.75
CA THR A 6 -13.02 1.40 2.64
C THR A 6 -14.36 0.75 2.90
N GLN A 7 -14.62 0.38 4.15
CA GLN A 7 -15.90 -0.18 4.57
C GLN A 7 -17.04 0.82 4.31
N GLY A 8 -18.01 0.42 3.47
CA GLY A 8 -19.15 1.25 3.09
C GLY A 8 -18.91 2.15 1.87
N GLY A 9 -17.76 2.09 1.23
CA GLY A 9 -17.54 2.61 -0.11
C GLY A 9 -18.24 1.73 -1.16
N SER A 10 -18.16 2.10 -2.43
CA SER A 10 -18.77 1.34 -3.55
C SER A 10 -17.77 0.84 -4.56
N ASP A 11 -16.60 1.45 -4.66
CA ASP A 11 -15.71 1.25 -5.79
C ASP A 11 -14.23 1.31 -5.40
N CYS A 12 -13.42 0.51 -6.09
CA CYS A 12 -11.97 0.63 -6.14
C CYS A 12 -11.50 0.39 -7.58
N ALA A 13 -10.34 0.87 -7.97
CA ALA A 13 -9.74 0.50 -9.24
C ALA A 13 -8.99 -0.81 -9.11
N PHE A 14 -9.21 -1.77 -10.02
CA PHE A 14 -8.56 -3.08 -9.99
C PHE A 14 -8.30 -3.60 -11.42
N THR A 15 -7.40 -4.56 -11.54
CA THR A 15 -6.89 -5.07 -12.83
C THR A 15 -7.91 -5.86 -13.62
N GLY A 16 -8.79 -6.58 -12.96
CA GLY A 16 -9.85 -7.33 -13.60
C GLY A 16 -10.70 -8.07 -12.58
N ASN A 17 -11.88 -8.49 -13.02
CA ASN A 17 -12.79 -9.28 -12.21
C ASN A 17 -13.32 -10.45 -13.04
N ALA A 18 -13.36 -11.62 -12.46
CA ALA A 18 -13.96 -12.77 -13.11
C ALA A 18 -15.47 -12.50 -13.32
N PRO A 19 -16.01 -12.76 -14.52
CA PRO A 19 -17.43 -12.57 -14.80
C PRO A 19 -18.34 -13.42 -13.92
N SER A 20 -17.83 -14.52 -13.38
CA SER A 20 -18.57 -15.48 -12.56
C SER A 20 -17.69 -16.09 -11.47
N SER A 21 -18.27 -16.37 -10.32
CA SER A 21 -17.60 -17.11 -9.24
C SER A 21 -17.22 -18.56 -9.60
N SER A 22 -17.68 -19.06 -10.74
CA SER A 22 -17.30 -20.37 -11.29
C SER A 22 -16.11 -20.32 -12.25
N ASP A 23 -15.61 -19.12 -12.57
CA ASP A 23 -14.47 -18.96 -13.46
C ASP A 23 -13.18 -19.39 -12.76
N GLY A 24 -12.22 -19.84 -13.56
CA GLY A 24 -10.93 -20.31 -13.03
C GLY A 24 -10.12 -19.17 -12.39
N ILE A 25 -9.24 -19.54 -11.49
CA ILE A 25 -8.21 -18.62 -10.97
C ILE A 25 -7.38 -18.12 -12.16
N GLY A 26 -7.13 -16.82 -12.21
CA GLY A 26 -6.43 -16.19 -13.32
C GLY A 26 -7.32 -15.72 -14.46
N THR A 27 -8.65 -15.83 -14.34
CA THR A 27 -9.54 -15.19 -15.31
C THR A 27 -9.49 -13.68 -15.15
N ASN A 28 -9.04 -12.97 -16.20
CA ASN A 28 -8.85 -11.51 -16.23
C ASN A 28 -7.74 -10.95 -15.30
N ASP A 29 -6.75 -11.74 -14.96
CA ASP A 29 -5.48 -11.21 -14.43
C ASP A 29 -4.67 -10.49 -15.53
N VAL A 30 -3.52 -9.92 -15.18
CA VAL A 30 -2.65 -9.27 -16.16
C VAL A 30 -1.80 -10.33 -16.85
N ASP A 31 -2.07 -10.56 -18.14
CA ASP A 31 -1.37 -11.53 -18.98
C ASP A 31 -0.48 -10.84 -20.01
N GLY A 32 0.82 -11.09 -19.92
CA GLY A 32 1.78 -10.75 -20.98
C GLY A 32 1.91 -9.26 -21.27
N GLY A 33 2.07 -8.42 -20.26
CA GLY A 33 2.20 -6.99 -20.44
C GLY A 33 2.03 -6.21 -19.16
N HIS A 34 1.42 -5.05 -19.26
CA HIS A 34 1.10 -4.24 -18.09
C HIS A 34 -0.24 -3.54 -18.27
N THR A 35 -0.90 -3.33 -17.17
CA THR A 35 -2.06 -2.42 -17.10
C THR A 35 -1.68 -1.18 -16.30
N THR A 36 -2.22 -0.04 -16.70
CA THR A 36 -1.90 1.25 -16.08
C THR A 36 -3.16 2.05 -15.83
N VAL A 37 -3.30 2.56 -14.61
CA VAL A 37 -4.31 3.57 -14.29
C VAL A 37 -3.62 4.89 -13.93
N PHE A 38 -4.15 5.99 -14.45
CA PHE A 38 -3.68 7.35 -14.16
C PHE A 38 -4.62 8.03 -13.18
N SER A 39 -4.05 8.79 -12.25
CA SER A 39 -4.83 9.74 -11.46
C SER A 39 -5.31 10.90 -12.32
N PRO A 40 -6.27 11.71 -11.86
CA PRO A 40 -6.43 13.05 -12.38
C PRO A 40 -5.12 13.85 -12.32
N SER A 41 -5.00 14.90 -13.11
CA SER A 41 -3.94 15.90 -12.94
C SER A 41 -4.29 16.84 -11.80
N TYR A 42 -3.32 17.15 -10.94
CA TYR A 42 -3.48 18.03 -9.80
C TYR A 42 -2.63 19.30 -9.97
N ASP A 43 -3.24 20.46 -9.70
CA ASP A 43 -2.50 21.72 -9.57
C ASP A 43 -1.98 21.84 -8.14
N LEU A 44 -0.68 21.66 -7.98
CA LEU A 44 0.01 21.75 -6.69
C LEU A 44 0.83 23.03 -6.53
N SER A 45 0.72 23.98 -7.46
CA SER A 45 1.52 25.21 -7.46
C SER A 45 1.29 26.12 -6.23
N SER A 46 0.15 25.98 -5.56
CA SER A 46 -0.19 26.73 -4.34
C SER A 46 0.03 25.97 -3.03
N PHE A 47 0.43 24.71 -3.11
CA PHE A 47 0.72 23.89 -1.94
C PHE A 47 2.13 24.18 -1.39
N ASN A 48 2.33 23.99 -0.08
CA ASN A 48 3.63 24.13 0.56
C ASN A 48 4.34 22.78 0.75
N ASN A 49 3.62 21.77 1.18
CA ASN A 49 4.18 20.44 1.47
C ASN A 49 3.17 19.34 1.14
N PRO A 50 2.73 19.23 -0.12
CA PRO A 50 1.71 18.26 -0.52
C PRO A 50 2.22 16.83 -0.42
N ALA A 51 1.33 15.95 -0.03
CA ALA A 51 1.55 14.53 0.06
C ALA A 51 0.39 13.74 -0.51
N PHE A 52 0.69 12.60 -1.09
CA PHE A 52 -0.29 11.60 -1.47
C PHE A 52 -0.26 10.43 -0.52
N SER A 53 -1.43 9.84 -0.30
CA SER A 53 -1.55 8.48 0.25
C SER A 53 -2.61 7.71 -0.51
N TYR A 54 -2.44 6.39 -0.55
CA TYR A 54 -3.39 5.46 -1.16
C TYR A 54 -3.30 4.12 -0.46
N TRP A 55 -4.32 3.31 -0.61
CA TRP A 55 -4.26 1.90 -0.29
C TRP A 55 -4.06 1.12 -1.58
N ARG A 56 -3.20 0.09 -1.51
CA ARG A 56 -2.96 -0.84 -2.61
C ARG A 56 -3.08 -2.28 -2.14
N TRP A 57 -3.56 -3.11 -3.02
CA TRP A 57 -3.54 -4.55 -2.92
C TRP A 57 -2.78 -5.08 -4.15
N PHE A 58 -1.87 -6.02 -3.96
CA PHE A 58 -1.07 -6.57 -5.05
C PHE A 58 -0.73 -8.01 -4.76
N THR A 59 -0.98 -8.91 -5.73
CA THR A 59 -0.57 -10.30 -5.69
C THR A 59 0.36 -10.60 -6.86
N ASN A 60 1.39 -11.40 -6.58
CA ASN A 60 2.46 -11.78 -7.49
C ASN A 60 3.10 -13.10 -7.01
N ASN A 61 2.38 -13.92 -6.25
CA ASN A 61 2.95 -15.08 -5.57
C ASN A 61 2.35 -16.42 -6.06
N THR A 62 1.61 -16.40 -7.15
CA THR A 62 0.95 -17.57 -7.76
C THR A 62 1.22 -17.61 -9.27
N GLY A 63 0.89 -18.73 -9.91
CA GLY A 63 1.16 -18.95 -11.32
C GLY A 63 2.49 -19.66 -11.58
N ALA A 64 2.99 -19.61 -12.82
CA ALA A 64 4.18 -20.33 -13.25
C ALA A 64 5.49 -19.70 -12.78
N ASN A 65 5.53 -18.38 -12.61
CA ASN A 65 6.72 -17.61 -12.23
C ASN A 65 6.47 -16.69 -11.03
N PRO A 66 6.14 -17.22 -9.85
CA PRO A 66 5.78 -16.41 -8.70
C PRO A 66 6.94 -15.48 -8.27
N GLY A 67 6.62 -14.23 -7.97
CA GLY A 67 7.59 -13.21 -7.56
C GLY A 67 8.40 -12.61 -8.72
N ALA A 68 8.04 -12.89 -10.00
CA ALA A 68 8.75 -12.36 -11.16
C ALA A 68 8.34 -10.93 -11.52
N ASP A 69 7.16 -10.51 -11.17
CA ASP A 69 6.43 -9.39 -11.74
C ASP A 69 6.43 -8.15 -10.84
N TRP A 70 5.98 -7.02 -11.40
CA TRP A 70 6.22 -5.73 -10.78
C TRP A 70 4.93 -4.98 -10.44
N TRP A 71 4.95 -4.40 -9.24
CA TRP A 71 4.13 -3.27 -8.85
C TRP A 71 4.95 -1.99 -8.94
N GLN A 72 4.44 -0.99 -9.66
CA GLN A 72 5.11 0.29 -9.82
C GLN A 72 4.13 1.44 -9.65
N VAL A 73 4.58 2.46 -8.97
CA VAL A 73 3.89 3.76 -8.91
C VAL A 73 4.87 4.82 -9.33
N MET A 74 4.45 5.69 -10.23
CA MET A 74 5.27 6.79 -10.70
C MET A 74 4.52 8.11 -10.59
N ILE A 75 5.27 9.19 -10.47
CA ILE A 75 4.80 10.56 -10.44
C ILE A 75 5.50 11.39 -11.51
N SER A 76 4.78 12.35 -12.05
CA SER A 76 5.29 13.35 -13.00
C SER A 76 4.74 14.73 -12.66
N ASP A 77 5.51 15.79 -12.91
CA ASP A 77 5.10 17.19 -12.80
C ASP A 77 4.97 17.90 -14.15
N ASP A 78 5.24 17.19 -15.26
CA ASP A 78 5.20 17.69 -16.63
C ASP A 78 4.37 16.81 -17.59
N GLY A 79 3.96 15.60 -17.13
CA GLY A 79 3.27 14.59 -17.95
C GLY A 79 4.17 13.83 -18.91
N ILE A 80 5.48 14.10 -18.91
CA ILE A 80 6.48 13.53 -19.82
C ILE A 80 7.52 12.70 -19.06
N THR A 81 8.13 13.32 -18.05
CA THR A 81 9.16 12.70 -17.21
C THR A 81 8.51 12.04 -16.00
N TRP A 82 8.80 10.74 -15.78
CA TRP A 82 8.17 9.97 -14.73
C TRP A 82 9.21 9.43 -13.74
N HIS A 83 8.98 9.65 -12.45
CA HIS A 83 9.84 9.23 -11.35
C HIS A 83 9.18 8.13 -10.53
N TYR A 84 9.93 7.08 -10.20
CA TYR A 84 9.42 5.98 -9.39
C TYR A 84 9.18 6.41 -7.94
N VAL A 85 7.97 6.19 -7.47
CA VAL A 85 7.56 6.29 -6.06
C VAL A 85 7.61 4.91 -5.41
N GLU A 86 7.05 3.90 -6.10
CA GLU A 86 7.24 2.50 -5.78
C GLU A 86 7.77 1.75 -7.01
N ASN A 87 8.67 0.80 -6.78
CA ASN A 87 9.20 -0.08 -7.82
C ASN A 87 9.65 -1.38 -7.16
N ASN A 88 8.73 -2.31 -6.94
CA ASN A 88 9.01 -3.53 -6.18
C ASN A 88 8.20 -4.73 -6.69
N LYS A 89 8.60 -5.93 -6.24
CA LYS A 89 7.94 -7.20 -6.52
C LYS A 89 7.25 -7.80 -5.29
N SER A 90 7.29 -7.08 -4.17
CA SER A 90 6.69 -7.56 -2.93
C SER A 90 5.18 -7.58 -3.04
N SER A 91 4.60 -8.73 -2.81
CA SER A 91 3.18 -8.93 -2.79
C SER A 91 2.73 -9.58 -1.49
N ASP A 92 1.53 -9.24 -1.09
CA ASP A 92 0.77 -10.00 -0.12
C ASP A 92 -0.73 -9.85 -0.43
N ASN A 93 -1.53 -10.78 0.03
CA ASN A 93 -2.96 -10.79 -0.22
C ASN A 93 -3.70 -9.89 0.78
N SER A 94 -3.24 -8.67 0.95
CA SER A 94 -3.83 -7.69 1.87
C SER A 94 -3.66 -6.25 1.40
N TRP A 95 -4.58 -5.40 1.84
CA TRP A 95 -4.46 -3.97 1.61
C TRP A 95 -3.30 -3.39 2.41
N ARG A 96 -2.48 -2.57 1.75
CA ARG A 96 -1.36 -1.84 2.34
C ARG A 96 -1.47 -0.36 2.03
N LYS A 97 -1.35 0.45 3.07
CA LYS A 97 -1.28 1.90 2.90
C LYS A 97 0.14 2.31 2.50
N PHE A 98 0.21 3.19 1.51
CA PHE A 98 1.43 3.87 1.13
C PHE A 98 1.20 5.38 1.14
N ALA A 99 2.23 6.16 1.49
CA ALA A 99 2.17 7.60 1.42
C ALA A 99 3.57 8.20 1.18
N PHE A 100 3.59 9.38 0.54
CA PHE A 100 4.84 10.05 0.21
C PHE A 100 4.62 11.55 -0.01
N ARG A 101 5.68 12.35 0.16
CA ARG A 101 5.66 13.78 -0.19
C ARG A 101 6.00 13.95 -1.66
N VAL A 102 5.29 14.85 -2.32
CA VAL A 102 5.51 15.15 -3.73
C VAL A 102 6.91 15.70 -3.98
N SER A 103 7.37 16.61 -3.12
CA SER A 103 8.67 17.27 -3.24
C SER A 103 9.89 16.34 -3.08
N ASP A 104 9.70 15.10 -2.63
CA ASP A 104 10.77 14.09 -2.57
C ASP A 104 11.08 13.50 -3.96
N TYR A 105 10.21 13.73 -4.95
CA TYR A 105 10.27 13.12 -6.28
C TYR A 105 10.25 14.13 -7.43
N VAL A 106 9.40 15.15 -7.36
CA VAL A 106 9.17 16.13 -8.44
C VAL A 106 8.92 17.54 -7.88
N GLY A 107 8.94 18.54 -8.75
CA GLY A 107 8.55 19.91 -8.43
C GLY A 107 7.06 20.07 -8.21
N LEU A 108 6.67 21.18 -7.55
CA LEU A 108 5.25 21.52 -7.39
C LEU A 108 4.81 22.34 -8.59
N SER A 109 4.13 21.69 -9.53
CA SER A 109 3.60 22.30 -10.75
C SER A 109 2.06 22.29 -10.77
N ASN A 110 1.49 22.86 -11.80
CA ASN A 110 0.06 22.80 -12.07
C ASN A 110 -0.37 21.52 -12.82
N ASN A 111 0.53 20.57 -13.03
CA ASN A 111 0.28 19.33 -13.79
C ASN A 111 0.91 18.11 -13.13
N VAL A 112 0.72 17.93 -11.83
CA VAL A 112 1.22 16.73 -11.14
C VAL A 112 0.25 15.59 -11.33
N GLN A 113 0.76 14.42 -11.75
CA GLN A 113 -0.04 13.24 -12.02
C GLN A 113 0.66 11.98 -11.52
N LEU A 114 -0.12 11.01 -11.05
CA LEU A 114 0.32 9.68 -10.69
C LEU A 114 -0.07 8.66 -11.76
N ARG A 115 0.72 7.60 -11.89
CA ARG A 115 0.33 6.38 -12.58
C ARG A 115 0.68 5.16 -11.75
N PHE A 116 -0.23 4.20 -11.74
CA PHE A 116 -0.13 2.92 -11.05
C PHE A 116 -0.06 1.83 -12.09
N ILE A 117 0.90 0.93 -11.98
CA ILE A 117 1.21 -0.06 -13.00
C ILE A 117 1.31 -1.43 -12.33
N ALA A 118 0.48 -2.36 -12.77
CA ALA A 118 0.65 -3.78 -12.50
C ALA A 118 1.13 -4.47 -13.78
N SER A 119 2.19 -5.26 -13.69
CA SER A 119 2.79 -5.85 -14.88
C SER A 119 3.14 -7.30 -14.68
N ASP A 120 2.90 -8.07 -15.73
CA ASP A 120 3.47 -9.38 -15.96
C ASP A 120 4.78 -9.18 -16.76
N SER A 121 5.92 -9.13 -16.06
CA SER A 121 7.29 -8.90 -16.55
C SER A 121 7.51 -7.65 -17.41
N LEU A 122 8.00 -6.58 -16.81
CA LEU A 122 8.25 -5.28 -17.47
C LEU A 122 9.64 -5.10 -18.09
N ARG A 123 10.43 -6.13 -18.28
CA ARG A 123 11.77 -5.89 -18.86
C ARG A 123 11.70 -5.85 -20.38
N PRO A 124 12.16 -4.78 -21.05
CA PRO A 124 12.29 -4.74 -22.50
C PRO A 124 13.10 -5.95 -22.99
N GLY A 125 12.57 -6.69 -23.97
CA GLY A 125 13.24 -7.84 -24.57
C GLY A 125 13.12 -9.17 -23.81
N GLN A 126 12.40 -9.23 -22.72
CA GLN A 126 11.99 -10.50 -22.10
C GLN A 126 10.66 -10.96 -22.69
N ASN A 127 10.54 -12.27 -22.91
CA ASN A 127 9.24 -12.86 -23.19
C ASN A 127 8.35 -12.61 -21.96
N LEU A 128 7.27 -11.92 -22.20
CA LEU A 128 6.17 -11.83 -21.28
C LEU A 128 5.60 -13.25 -21.20
N ASP A 129 5.72 -13.89 -20.06
CA ASP A 129 5.48 -15.33 -20.02
C ASP A 129 4.00 -15.70 -19.80
N GLY A 130 3.16 -14.72 -19.48
CA GLY A 130 1.71 -14.93 -19.32
C GLY A 130 1.35 -16.05 -18.33
N GLY A 131 2.29 -16.46 -17.53
CA GLY A 131 2.11 -17.61 -16.64
C GLY A 131 1.99 -17.25 -15.16
N SER A 132 2.24 -16.00 -14.83
CA SER A 132 2.03 -15.47 -13.47
C SER A 132 0.60 -14.98 -13.31
N LEU A 133 0.06 -15.10 -12.10
CA LEU A 133 -1.26 -14.58 -11.77
C LEU A 133 -1.09 -13.23 -11.07
N ILE A 134 -1.23 -12.16 -11.85
CA ILE A 134 -1.00 -10.78 -11.39
C ILE A 134 -2.32 -10.06 -11.25
N GLU A 135 -2.62 -9.68 -10.04
CA GLU A 135 -3.78 -8.83 -9.75
C GLU A 135 -3.37 -7.68 -8.85
N ALA A 136 -3.96 -6.53 -9.09
CA ALA A 136 -3.76 -5.34 -8.28
C ALA A 136 -5.03 -4.54 -8.12
N ALA A 137 -5.10 -3.81 -7.01
CA ALA A 137 -6.14 -2.81 -6.77
C ALA A 137 -5.57 -1.60 -6.05
N ILE A 138 -6.19 -0.46 -6.25
CA ILE A 138 -5.95 0.78 -5.51
C ILE A 138 -7.28 1.35 -5.02
N ASP A 139 -7.21 1.95 -3.83
CA ASP A 139 -8.34 2.62 -3.20
C ASP A 139 -7.87 3.81 -2.37
N ASP A 140 -8.81 4.69 -1.99
CA ASP A 140 -8.57 5.81 -1.08
C ASP A 140 -7.39 6.70 -1.48
N LEU A 141 -7.24 7.03 -2.77
CA LEU A 141 -6.23 8.00 -3.19
C LEU A 141 -6.56 9.38 -2.63
N MET A 142 -5.70 9.89 -1.77
CA MET A 142 -5.86 11.17 -1.08
C MET A 142 -4.66 12.08 -1.36
N LEU A 143 -4.97 13.36 -1.63
CA LEU A 143 -4.01 14.46 -1.61
C LEU A 143 -4.26 15.30 -0.36
N TYR A 144 -3.20 15.64 0.38
CA TYR A 144 -3.30 16.47 1.58
C TYR A 144 -2.04 17.29 1.80
N GLU A 145 -2.18 18.39 2.57
CA GLU A 145 -1.04 19.18 3.03
C GLU A 145 -0.39 18.47 4.23
N SER A 146 0.87 18.07 4.11
CA SER A 146 1.58 17.40 5.19
C SER A 146 2.03 18.40 6.25
N GLN A 147 1.72 18.11 7.51
CA GLN A 147 2.13 18.93 8.67
C GLN A 147 3.61 18.75 9.03
N LEU A 148 4.29 17.79 8.44
CA LEU A 148 5.66 17.42 8.79
C LEU A 148 6.66 18.17 7.91
N ALA A 149 7.23 19.24 8.43
CA ALA A 149 8.40 19.87 7.84
C ALA A 149 9.62 18.92 7.99
N ASN A 150 10.26 18.57 6.87
CA ASN A 150 11.58 17.92 6.80
C ASN A 150 11.75 16.48 7.32
N THR A 151 10.70 15.73 7.58
CA THR A 151 10.81 14.29 7.78
C THR A 151 10.18 13.54 6.61
N SER A 152 10.77 12.41 6.19
CA SER A 152 10.14 11.60 5.15
C SER A 152 8.77 11.11 5.65
N ILE A 153 7.76 11.09 4.77
CA ILE A 153 6.42 10.63 5.15
C ILE A 153 6.44 9.15 5.56
N ASN A 154 7.38 8.38 5.03
CA ASN A 154 7.62 7.03 5.49
C ASN A 154 7.99 6.99 6.98
N ASP A 155 8.77 7.97 7.47
CA ASP A 155 9.08 8.10 8.90
C ASP A 155 7.87 8.58 9.70
N ALA A 156 7.01 9.42 9.10
CA ALA A 156 5.81 9.93 9.76
C ALA A 156 4.68 8.88 9.85
N LEU A 157 4.59 8.01 8.85
CA LEU A 157 3.69 6.85 8.87
C LEU A 157 4.30 5.68 9.66
N ALA A 158 5.62 5.65 9.80
CA ALA A 158 6.38 4.77 10.67
C ALA A 158 6.58 5.34 12.08
N THR A 159 5.90 6.40 12.50
CA THR A 159 5.79 6.65 13.94
C THR A 159 5.20 5.40 14.55
N LYS A 160 6.09 4.63 15.21
CA LYS A 160 5.63 3.45 15.96
C LYS A 160 4.44 3.90 16.78
N PRO A 161 3.31 3.23 16.65
CA PRO A 161 2.13 3.61 17.42
C PRO A 161 2.53 3.79 18.87
N ARG A 162 2.12 4.87 19.49
CA ARG A 162 2.44 5.13 20.89
C ARG A 162 1.62 4.20 21.75
N LEU A 163 2.29 3.43 22.59
CA LEU A 163 1.63 2.57 23.55
C LEU A 163 0.75 3.42 24.49
N ILE A 164 -0.56 3.18 24.48
CA ILE A 164 -1.53 3.82 25.38
C ILE A 164 -1.58 3.07 26.70
N LYS A 165 -1.77 1.73 26.65
CA LYS A 165 -1.89 0.88 27.83
C LYS A 165 -1.56 -0.57 27.52
N VAL A 166 -1.29 -1.32 28.59
CA VAL A 166 -1.14 -2.78 28.54
C VAL A 166 -2.22 -3.41 29.40
N THR A 167 -2.91 -4.41 28.88
CA THR A 167 -3.97 -5.11 29.59
C THR A 167 -3.74 -6.62 29.65
N ASP A 168 -4.33 -7.30 30.60
CA ASP A 168 -4.48 -8.75 30.62
C ASP A 168 -5.61 -9.22 29.68
N ILE A 169 -5.86 -10.53 29.65
CA ILE A 169 -6.90 -11.17 28.86
C ILE A 169 -8.32 -10.73 29.23
N LEU A 170 -8.51 -10.17 30.41
CA LEU A 170 -9.81 -9.66 30.92
C LEU A 170 -9.96 -8.15 30.67
N GLY A 171 -8.97 -7.50 30.01
CA GLY A 171 -8.96 -6.07 29.75
C GLY A 171 -8.55 -5.19 30.94
N LYS A 172 -8.10 -5.79 32.05
CA LYS A 172 -7.58 -5.07 33.21
C LYS A 172 -6.20 -4.49 32.89
N GLU A 173 -5.99 -3.21 33.14
CA GLU A 173 -4.70 -2.56 32.96
C GLU A 173 -3.62 -3.16 33.89
N ILE A 174 -2.45 -3.45 33.32
CA ILE A 174 -1.35 -4.16 33.97
C ILE A 174 -0.09 -3.30 33.98
N ASN A 175 0.55 -3.22 35.14
CA ASN A 175 1.90 -2.68 35.24
C ASN A 175 2.91 -3.78 34.89
N ILE A 176 3.62 -3.60 33.76
CA ILE A 176 4.59 -4.59 33.24
C ILE A 176 5.68 -4.96 34.24
N LYS A 177 6.03 -4.03 35.18
CA LYS A 177 7.08 -4.26 36.17
C LYS A 177 6.69 -5.26 37.26
N THR A 178 5.41 -5.57 37.39
CA THR A 178 4.89 -6.43 38.48
C THR A 178 4.11 -7.64 37.96
N VAL A 179 4.12 -7.88 36.67
CA VAL A 179 3.37 -8.99 36.06
C VAL A 179 4.11 -10.33 36.22
N ALA A 180 3.35 -11.39 36.41
CA ALA A 180 3.90 -12.74 36.49
C ALA A 180 4.42 -13.23 35.13
N LYS A 181 5.48 -14.05 35.16
CA LYS A 181 6.02 -14.72 33.94
C LYS A 181 4.93 -15.54 33.25
N HIS A 182 5.04 -15.67 31.92
CA HIS A 182 4.11 -16.42 31.06
C HIS A 182 2.68 -15.84 31.01
N THR A 183 2.49 -14.59 31.47
CA THR A 183 1.21 -13.89 31.33
C THR A 183 1.03 -13.39 29.92
N THR A 184 -0.14 -13.64 29.32
CA THR A 184 -0.54 -13.05 28.05
C THR A 184 -0.98 -11.59 28.28
N LEU A 185 -0.34 -10.68 27.55
CA LEU A 185 -0.58 -9.25 27.61
C LEU A 185 -1.00 -8.71 26.25
N PHE A 186 -1.86 -7.70 26.26
CA PHE A 186 -2.29 -6.95 25.08
C PHE A 186 -1.77 -5.51 25.19
N TYR A 187 -0.92 -5.13 24.25
CA TYR A 187 -0.38 -3.78 24.11
C TYR A 187 -1.30 -3.01 23.17
N ILE A 188 -1.94 -1.97 23.67
CA ILE A 188 -2.93 -1.16 22.95
C ILE A 188 -2.28 0.17 22.60
N TYR A 189 -2.30 0.51 21.32
CA TYR A 189 -1.64 1.69 20.76
C TYR A 189 -2.64 2.77 20.33
N ASP A 190 -2.16 3.98 20.10
CA ASP A 190 -2.96 5.16 19.76
C ASP A 190 -3.56 5.14 18.34
N ASP A 191 -3.09 4.25 17.47
CA ASP A 191 -3.69 3.94 16.17
C ASP A 191 -4.78 2.85 16.24
N ALA A 192 -5.22 2.48 17.45
CA ALA A 192 -6.13 1.39 17.73
C ALA A 192 -5.59 -0.02 17.42
N SER A 193 -4.32 -0.15 17.04
CA SER A 193 -3.70 -1.46 16.91
C SER A 193 -3.51 -2.15 18.27
N VAL A 194 -3.57 -3.49 18.26
CA VAL A 194 -3.40 -4.31 19.46
C VAL A 194 -2.38 -5.40 19.17
N GLU A 195 -1.32 -5.44 19.97
CA GLU A 195 -0.30 -6.48 19.88
C GLU A 195 -0.41 -7.44 21.06
N LYS A 196 -0.50 -8.73 20.79
CA LYS A 196 -0.49 -9.79 21.82
C LYS A 196 0.96 -10.22 22.07
N ARG A 197 1.40 -10.17 23.33
CA ARG A 197 2.70 -10.69 23.77
C ARG A 197 2.55 -11.62 24.97
N ILE A 198 3.46 -12.58 25.06
CA ILE A 198 3.63 -13.39 26.30
C ILE A 198 4.82 -12.80 27.05
N TYR A 199 4.61 -12.41 28.32
CA TYR A 199 5.68 -11.87 29.15
C TYR A 199 6.66 -12.99 29.53
N LEU A 200 7.87 -12.90 28.98
CA LEU A 200 9.00 -13.77 29.29
C LEU A 200 10.04 -12.96 30.06
N ASP A 201 10.74 -13.58 30.98
CA ASP A 201 11.88 -12.95 31.66
C ASP A 201 13.04 -12.71 30.66
N GLN A 202 13.72 -11.59 30.79
CA GLN A 202 15.04 -11.36 30.19
C GLN A 202 16.12 -11.85 31.13
#